data_4172e371cb1f892f8ecf1b5e0b6286c1
#
_entry.id   4172e371cb1f892f8ecf1b5e0b6286c1
#
_cell.length_a   1.000
_cell.length_b   1.000
_cell.length_c   1.000
_cell.angle_alpha   90.00
_cell.angle_beta   90.00
_cell.angle_gamma   90.00
#
_symmetry.space_group_name_H-M   'P 1'
#
loop_
_entity.id
_entity.type
_entity.pdbx_description
1 polymer ?
#
loop_
_entity_poly.entity_id
_entity_poly.type
_entity_poly.pdbx_seq_one_letter_code
_entity_poly.pdbx_strand_id
1 'polypeptide(L)'
;MPEHMNSYTPPAPLRFLQSNIMVVLGLIILFSALKWGALLFVVHQYETVIITRFGKAIRTEQKPGLKVMVPFIDKLHRFDNRILAWEGPPTECPTKDKLYIIVDSFARWRISDPLLYYNRLNDERSALSRLDDILISETRTAVATHDLVEIIRVTKGRQPLRDQELEQSGTILPSTIPDIALGRGEIERQITERARQKIADFGIELLDSRFKRSKYNPAVAAKINERMSSERHQIAARFRSEGKGEAANINGQKDSEVASITSTAQKNALKIEGEADAEAARIYTAAFSTPQAQDLYLFQRTLGVARAAFQNDTTAVISTNSDLGKILKTMSESVSPAPAAR
;
A
#
# COMPACT_ATOMS: atom_id res chain seq x y z
N MET A 1 -35.61 45.10 -123.67
CA MET A 1 -35.46 43.76 -123.11
C MET A 1 -34.29 43.79 -122.14
N PRO A 2 -34.50 43.77 -120.87
CA PRO A 2 -33.39 43.46 -119.89
C PRO A 2 -33.68 42.20 -119.13
N GLU A 3 -32.65 41.41 -119.00
CA GLU A 3 -32.62 40.14 -118.26
C GLU A 3 -32.62 40.37 -116.76
N HIS A 4 -33.46 39.65 -116.05
CA HIS A 4 -33.48 39.53 -114.61
C HIS A 4 -32.39 38.58 -114.13
N MET A 5 -31.36 39.14 -113.54
CA MET A 5 -30.40 38.32 -112.79
C MET A 5 -30.96 38.02 -111.37
N ASN A 6 -31.23 36.81 -111.15
CA ASN A 6 -31.72 36.26 -109.86
C ASN A 6 -30.52 36.05 -108.88
N SER A 7 -30.42 36.84 -107.85
CA SER A 7 -29.38 36.73 -106.82
C SER A 7 -29.82 35.68 -105.82
N TYR A 8 -29.22 34.55 -105.87
CA TYR A 8 -29.40 33.49 -104.91
C TYR A 8 -28.57 33.80 -103.60
N THR A 9 -29.24 34.13 -102.49
CA THR A 9 -28.62 34.27 -101.17
C THR A 9 -28.73 32.91 -100.44
N PRO A 10 -27.60 32.31 -100.05
CA PRO A 10 -27.67 31.01 -99.28
C PRO A 10 -28.18 31.23 -97.85
N PRO A 11 -28.89 30.28 -97.32
CA PRO A 11 -29.51 30.40 -96.04
C PRO A 11 -28.48 30.30 -94.88
N ALA A 12 -28.66 31.12 -93.86
CA ALA A 12 -27.85 31.27 -92.66
C ALA A 12 -28.23 30.35 -91.50
N PRO A 13 -28.08 28.95 -91.54
CA PRO A 13 -28.23 28.10 -90.38
C PRO A 13 -26.88 27.53 -89.87
N LEU A 14 -25.77 27.65 -90.59
CA LEU A 14 -24.52 26.98 -90.23
C LEU A 14 -23.75 27.61 -89.05
N ARG A 15 -23.96 28.89 -88.78
CA ARG A 15 -23.27 29.58 -87.65
C ARG A 15 -23.86 29.21 -86.28
N PHE A 16 -25.14 28.96 -86.16
CA PHE A 16 -25.78 28.50 -84.91
C PHE A 16 -25.40 27.07 -84.58
N LEU A 17 -25.21 26.21 -85.55
CA LEU A 17 -24.81 24.84 -85.33
C LEU A 17 -23.33 24.75 -84.90
N GLN A 18 -22.46 25.56 -85.48
CA GLN A 18 -21.04 25.61 -85.04
C GLN A 18 -20.84 26.16 -83.63
N SER A 19 -21.64 27.17 -83.24
CA SER A 19 -21.59 27.70 -81.85
C SER A 19 -21.98 26.66 -80.82
N ASN A 20 -23.03 25.92 -81.09
CA ASN A 20 -23.49 24.87 -80.16
C ASN A 20 -22.53 23.68 -80.12
N ILE A 21 -21.89 23.31 -81.19
CA ILE A 21 -20.89 22.24 -81.23
C ILE A 21 -19.64 22.67 -80.45
N MET A 22 -19.21 23.94 -80.54
CA MET A 22 -18.07 24.44 -79.75
C MET A 22 -18.39 24.47 -78.26
N VAL A 23 -19.62 24.83 -77.86
CA VAL A 23 -20.07 24.79 -76.42
C VAL A 23 -20.15 23.37 -75.94
N VAL A 24 -20.68 22.44 -76.74
CA VAL A 24 -20.76 20.99 -76.34
C VAL A 24 -19.35 20.40 -76.28
N LEU A 25 -18.45 20.75 -77.19
CA LEU A 25 -17.05 20.29 -77.11
C LEU A 25 -16.33 20.87 -75.89
N GLY A 26 -16.55 22.18 -75.62
CA GLY A 26 -16.05 22.82 -74.40
C GLY A 26 -16.56 22.17 -73.10
N LEU A 27 -17.86 21.81 -73.04
CA LEU A 27 -18.46 21.08 -71.94
C LEU A 27 -17.88 19.65 -71.81
N ILE A 28 -17.66 18.94 -72.90
CA ILE A 28 -17.03 17.62 -72.91
C ILE A 28 -15.57 17.73 -72.44
N ILE A 29 -14.82 18.72 -72.86
CA ILE A 29 -13.44 18.93 -72.35
C ILE A 29 -13.43 19.32 -70.90
N LEU A 30 -14.32 20.20 -70.44
CA LEU A 30 -14.46 20.57 -69.03
C LEU A 30 -14.87 19.36 -68.18
N PHE A 31 -15.83 18.54 -68.62
CA PHE A 31 -16.25 17.35 -67.97
C PHE A 31 -15.15 16.28 -67.97
N SER A 32 -14.39 16.15 -69.05
CA SER A 32 -13.20 15.30 -69.13
C SER A 32 -12.08 15.79 -68.19
N ALA A 33 -11.82 17.06 -68.12
CA ALA A 33 -10.83 17.66 -67.23
C ALA A 33 -11.23 17.46 -65.73
N LEU A 34 -12.52 17.66 -65.43
CA LEU A 34 -13.07 17.41 -64.09
C LEU A 34 -12.97 15.90 -63.70
N LYS A 35 -13.12 15.02 -64.69
CA LYS A 35 -12.95 13.55 -64.51
C LYS A 35 -11.49 13.15 -64.37
N TRP A 36 -10.55 13.82 -65.02
CA TRP A 36 -9.11 13.57 -64.85
C TRP A 36 -8.65 13.93 -63.43
N GLY A 37 -9.18 15.01 -62.83
CA GLY A 37 -8.93 15.33 -61.43
C GLY A 37 -9.44 14.23 -60.44
N ALA A 38 -10.54 13.54 -60.76
CA ALA A 38 -11.06 12.40 -59.99
C ALA A 38 -10.28 11.10 -60.23
N LEU A 39 -9.40 11.03 -61.24
CA LEU A 39 -8.58 9.86 -61.57
C LEU A 39 -7.33 9.74 -60.68
N LEU A 40 -6.90 10.84 -60.07
CA LEU A 40 -5.69 10.92 -59.28
C LEU A 40 -6.03 11.03 -57.79
N PHE A 41 -5.32 10.27 -56.97
CA PHE A 41 -5.40 10.40 -55.54
C PHE A 41 -4.00 10.39 -54.89
N VAL A 42 -3.88 11.01 -53.76
CA VAL A 42 -2.62 11.08 -53.01
C VAL A 42 -2.68 10.07 -51.85
N VAL A 43 -1.63 9.26 -51.74
CA VAL A 43 -1.38 8.40 -50.61
C VAL A 43 -0.38 9.09 -49.68
N HIS A 44 -0.78 9.35 -48.43
CA HIS A 44 0.11 9.93 -47.44
C HIS A 44 1.02 8.85 -46.81
N GLN A 45 2.13 9.27 -46.25
CA GLN A 45 3.11 8.35 -45.66
C GLN A 45 2.53 7.53 -44.50
N TYR A 46 1.54 8.08 -43.79
CA TYR A 46 0.89 7.42 -42.62
C TYR A 46 -0.33 6.59 -43.03
N GLU A 47 -0.69 6.54 -44.33
CA GLU A 47 -1.86 5.82 -44.82
C GLU A 47 -1.46 4.67 -45.74
N THR A 48 -2.24 3.60 -45.66
CA THR A 48 -2.25 2.54 -46.65
C THR A 48 -3.63 2.55 -47.34
N VAL A 49 -3.63 2.50 -48.66
CA VAL A 49 -4.85 2.55 -49.44
C VAL A 49 -5.08 1.20 -50.13
N ILE A 50 -6.28 0.65 -49.92
CA ILE A 50 -6.76 -0.52 -50.68
C ILE A 50 -7.74 -0.04 -51.73
N ILE A 51 -7.50 -0.45 -52.98
CA ILE A 51 -8.38 -0.18 -54.10
C ILE A 51 -9.24 -1.42 -54.33
N THR A 52 -10.55 -1.25 -54.20
CA THR A 52 -11.51 -2.32 -54.45
C THR A 52 -12.31 -2.04 -55.70
N ARG A 53 -12.55 -3.06 -56.49
CA ARG A 53 -13.38 -3.01 -57.69
C ARG A 53 -14.53 -4.03 -57.52
N PHE A 54 -15.76 -3.55 -57.56
CA PHE A 54 -16.95 -4.37 -57.31
C PHE A 54 -16.86 -5.18 -56.02
N GLY A 55 -16.27 -4.59 -54.96
CA GLY A 55 -16.08 -5.23 -53.64
C GLY A 55 -14.86 -6.14 -53.51
N LYS A 56 -14.16 -6.47 -54.61
CA LYS A 56 -12.91 -7.25 -54.57
C LYS A 56 -11.71 -6.36 -54.48
N ALA A 57 -10.82 -6.57 -53.51
CA ALA A 57 -9.54 -5.90 -53.40
C ALA A 57 -8.64 -6.30 -54.61
N ILE A 58 -8.22 -5.32 -55.38
CA ILE A 58 -7.36 -5.51 -56.57
C ILE A 58 -5.93 -5.16 -56.25
N ARG A 59 -5.71 -4.05 -55.52
CA ARG A 59 -4.39 -3.51 -55.30
C ARG A 59 -4.29 -2.82 -53.96
N THR A 60 -3.18 -3.00 -53.30
CA THR A 60 -2.84 -2.32 -52.04
C THR A 60 -1.66 -1.37 -52.32
N GLU A 61 -1.83 -0.12 -52.00
CA GLU A 61 -0.80 0.92 -52.18
C GLU A 61 -0.29 1.35 -50.78
N GLN A 62 0.94 0.96 -50.48
CA GLN A 62 1.63 1.30 -49.22
C GLN A 62 2.64 2.44 -49.42
N LYS A 63 3.11 2.65 -50.69
CA LYS A 63 4.09 3.68 -50.98
C LYS A 63 3.41 5.04 -51.14
N PRO A 64 3.88 6.08 -50.42
CA PRO A 64 3.34 7.44 -50.56
C PRO A 64 3.57 7.99 -51.95
N GLY A 65 2.68 8.88 -52.35
CA GLY A 65 2.76 9.53 -53.64
C GLY A 65 1.44 9.62 -54.38
N LEU A 66 1.52 10.16 -55.62
CA LEU A 66 0.37 10.29 -56.48
C LEU A 66 0.08 8.96 -57.17
N LYS A 67 -1.15 8.51 -57.08
CA LYS A 67 -1.63 7.24 -57.65
C LYS A 67 -2.87 7.47 -58.51
N VAL A 68 -3.13 6.50 -59.38
CA VAL A 68 -4.24 6.55 -60.36
C VAL A 68 -5.29 5.51 -59.97
N MET A 69 -6.56 5.91 -60.03
CA MET A 69 -7.71 5.02 -59.88
C MET A 69 -8.69 5.19 -61.04
N VAL A 70 -9.53 4.22 -61.31
CA VAL A 70 -10.60 4.31 -62.26
C VAL A 70 -11.86 4.85 -61.59
N PRO A 71 -12.29 6.10 -61.91
CA PRO A 71 -13.46 6.67 -61.28
C PRO A 71 -14.72 5.85 -61.61
N PHE A 72 -15.71 5.83 -60.68
CA PHE A 72 -16.97 5.08 -60.69
C PHE A 72 -16.87 3.55 -60.45
N ILE A 73 -15.73 2.94 -60.79
CA ILE A 73 -15.56 1.48 -60.65
C ILE A 73 -14.78 1.13 -59.42
N ASP A 74 -13.72 1.94 -59.14
CA ASP A 74 -12.82 1.72 -58.02
C ASP A 74 -13.29 2.50 -56.78
N LYS A 75 -13.28 1.82 -55.60
CA LYS A 75 -13.49 2.44 -54.31
C LYS A 75 -12.19 2.43 -53.53
N LEU A 76 -11.89 3.52 -52.84
CA LEU A 76 -10.72 3.66 -51.99
C LEU A 76 -11.09 3.42 -50.55
N HIS A 77 -10.36 2.50 -49.88
CA HIS A 77 -10.40 2.28 -48.46
C HIS A 77 -9.04 2.73 -47.89
N ARG A 78 -9.07 3.72 -47.00
CA ARG A 78 -7.87 4.29 -46.38
C ARG A 78 -7.74 3.72 -44.99
N PHE A 79 -6.56 3.21 -44.64
CA PHE A 79 -6.22 2.67 -43.35
C PHE A 79 -5.00 3.37 -42.80
N ASP A 80 -5.02 3.65 -41.52
CA ASP A 80 -3.89 4.25 -40.81
C ASP A 80 -2.78 3.22 -40.63
N ASN A 81 -1.54 3.57 -41.00
CA ASN A 81 -0.36 2.71 -40.85
C ASN A 81 0.45 3.04 -39.59
N ARG A 82 -0.03 4.01 -38.78
CA ARG A 82 0.56 4.35 -37.49
C ARG A 82 0.22 3.34 -36.43
N ILE A 83 0.93 3.46 -35.31
CA ILE A 83 0.58 2.71 -34.11
C ILE A 83 -0.69 3.32 -33.52
N LEU A 84 -1.70 2.51 -33.40
CA LEU A 84 -3.00 2.84 -32.82
C LEU A 84 -3.06 2.36 -31.37
N ALA A 85 -3.78 3.10 -30.55
CA ALA A 85 -4.05 2.71 -29.17
C ALA A 85 -5.41 2.03 -29.07
N TRP A 86 -5.46 1.00 -28.25
CA TRP A 86 -6.70 0.39 -27.79
C TRP A 86 -6.80 0.60 -26.29
N GLU A 87 -7.92 1.07 -25.79
CA GLU A 87 -8.22 1.19 -24.38
C GLU A 87 -9.43 0.30 -24.06
N GLY A 88 -9.18 -0.74 -23.26
CA GLY A 88 -10.24 -1.64 -22.83
C GLY A 88 -11.15 -1.01 -21.78
N PRO A 89 -12.44 -1.37 -21.76
CA PRO A 89 -13.34 -0.98 -20.70
C PRO A 89 -12.90 -1.62 -19.36
N PRO A 90 -13.16 -0.95 -18.23
CA PRO A 90 -12.93 -1.53 -16.91
C PRO A 90 -13.63 -2.88 -16.78
N THR A 91 -12.87 -3.93 -16.61
CA THR A 91 -13.40 -5.30 -16.58
C THR A 91 -13.20 -5.90 -15.21
N GLU A 92 -14.29 -6.43 -14.62
CA GLU A 92 -14.23 -7.17 -13.38
C GLU A 92 -13.78 -8.62 -13.63
N CYS A 93 -12.71 -9.02 -12.94
CA CYS A 93 -12.10 -10.31 -13.05
C CYS A 93 -11.89 -10.96 -11.68
N PRO A 94 -12.28 -12.23 -11.50
CA PRO A 94 -11.89 -13.00 -10.32
C PRO A 94 -10.41 -13.37 -10.39
N THR A 95 -9.70 -13.28 -9.29
CA THR A 95 -8.34 -13.80 -9.15
C THR A 95 -8.37 -15.24 -8.65
N LYS A 96 -7.22 -15.94 -8.69
CA LYS A 96 -7.06 -17.27 -8.11
C LYS A 96 -7.42 -17.30 -6.63
N ASP A 97 -7.14 -16.22 -5.89
CA ASP A 97 -7.50 -16.03 -4.47
C ASP A 97 -9.00 -15.77 -4.24
N LYS A 98 -9.83 -15.90 -5.28
CA LYS A 98 -11.28 -15.61 -5.24
C LYS A 98 -11.62 -14.16 -4.87
N LEU A 99 -10.71 -13.23 -5.11
CA LEU A 99 -10.94 -11.81 -4.95
C LEU A 99 -11.35 -11.20 -6.29
N TYR A 100 -12.35 -10.32 -6.27
CA TYR A 100 -12.78 -9.62 -7.47
C TYR A 100 -12.03 -8.29 -7.61
N ILE A 101 -11.36 -8.13 -8.74
CA ILE A 101 -10.64 -6.90 -9.09
C ILE A 101 -11.16 -6.32 -10.39
N ILE A 102 -11.14 -5.00 -10.48
CA ILE A 102 -11.43 -4.27 -11.71
C ILE A 102 -10.08 -3.93 -12.34
N VAL A 103 -9.89 -4.42 -13.56
CA VAL A 103 -8.67 -4.22 -14.34
C VAL A 103 -8.97 -3.36 -15.55
N ASP A 104 -8.26 -2.24 -15.67
CA ASP A 104 -8.22 -1.41 -16.87
C ASP A 104 -6.96 -1.82 -17.64
N SER A 105 -7.10 -2.17 -18.90
CA SER A 105 -5.99 -2.54 -19.78
C SER A 105 -5.92 -1.62 -20.99
N PHE A 106 -4.72 -1.48 -21.54
CA PHE A 106 -4.50 -0.81 -22.81
C PHE A 106 -3.54 -1.62 -23.68
N ALA A 107 -3.65 -1.46 -24.97
CA ALA A 107 -2.76 -2.12 -25.91
C ALA A 107 -2.38 -1.16 -27.05
N ARG A 108 -1.24 -1.44 -27.67
CA ARG A 108 -0.79 -0.76 -28.89
C ARG A 108 -0.74 -1.77 -30.01
N TRP A 109 -1.35 -1.39 -31.10
CA TRP A 109 -1.47 -2.25 -32.26
C TRP A 109 -1.26 -1.46 -33.56
N ARG A 110 -0.99 -2.18 -34.64
CA ARG A 110 -0.93 -1.61 -36.00
C ARG A 110 -1.45 -2.61 -37.01
N ILE A 111 -1.81 -2.10 -38.18
CA ILE A 111 -2.18 -2.94 -39.31
C ILE A 111 -0.91 -3.44 -39.99
N SER A 112 -0.65 -4.76 -39.92
CA SER A 112 0.50 -5.38 -40.58
C SER A 112 0.19 -5.84 -42.01
N ASP A 113 -0.98 -6.43 -42.21
CA ASP A 113 -1.48 -6.84 -43.53
C ASP A 113 -2.82 -6.16 -43.80
N PRO A 114 -2.83 -5.04 -44.58
CA PRO A 114 -4.03 -4.31 -44.90
C PRO A 114 -5.06 -5.13 -45.68
N LEU A 115 -4.60 -6.06 -46.55
CA LEU A 115 -5.50 -6.90 -47.31
C LEU A 115 -6.26 -7.89 -46.46
N LEU A 116 -5.56 -8.58 -45.56
CA LEU A 116 -6.15 -9.50 -44.61
C LEU A 116 -7.09 -8.76 -43.65
N TYR A 117 -6.65 -7.58 -43.16
CA TYR A 117 -7.46 -6.70 -42.34
C TYR A 117 -8.79 -6.32 -43.01
N TYR A 118 -8.73 -5.83 -44.25
CA TYR A 118 -9.94 -5.47 -45.00
C TYR A 118 -10.89 -6.66 -45.19
N ASN A 119 -10.35 -7.81 -45.58
CA ASN A 119 -11.17 -9.00 -45.87
C ASN A 119 -11.83 -9.59 -44.60
N ARG A 120 -11.23 -9.43 -43.42
CA ARG A 120 -11.71 -10.02 -42.18
C ARG A 120 -12.51 -9.08 -41.31
N LEU A 121 -12.10 -7.80 -41.28
CA LEU A 121 -12.62 -6.80 -40.35
C LEU A 121 -13.34 -5.65 -41.06
N ASN A 122 -12.90 -5.31 -42.26
CA ASN A 122 -13.45 -4.27 -43.12
C ASN A 122 -13.28 -2.84 -42.61
N ASP A 123 -13.51 -2.57 -41.31
CA ASP A 123 -13.44 -1.25 -40.71
C ASP A 123 -12.76 -1.27 -39.32
N GLU A 124 -12.43 -0.09 -38.82
CA GLU A 124 -11.78 0.09 -37.52
C GLU A 124 -12.68 -0.31 -36.33
N ARG A 125 -13.99 -0.09 -36.46
CA ARG A 125 -14.95 -0.45 -35.42
C ARG A 125 -15.00 -1.96 -35.19
N SER A 126 -15.03 -2.73 -36.28
CA SER A 126 -14.97 -4.19 -36.22
C SER A 126 -13.64 -4.68 -35.65
N ALA A 127 -12.53 -3.98 -35.97
CA ALA A 127 -11.22 -4.28 -35.41
C ALA A 127 -11.19 -4.04 -33.89
N LEU A 128 -11.69 -2.90 -33.42
CA LEU A 128 -11.77 -2.60 -32.00
C LEU A 128 -12.63 -3.61 -31.25
N SER A 129 -13.78 -4.00 -31.81
CA SER A 129 -14.64 -5.03 -31.21
C SER A 129 -13.93 -6.39 -31.09
N ARG A 130 -13.14 -6.78 -32.10
CA ARG A 130 -12.34 -8.02 -32.03
C ARG A 130 -11.19 -7.94 -31.06
N LEU A 131 -10.55 -6.77 -30.95
CA LEU A 131 -9.52 -6.51 -29.94
C LEU A 131 -10.14 -6.60 -28.53
N ASP A 132 -11.32 -6.01 -28.32
CA ASP A 132 -12.07 -6.12 -27.07
C ASP A 132 -12.28 -7.58 -26.68
N ASP A 133 -12.85 -8.38 -27.58
CA ASP A 133 -13.15 -9.78 -27.34
C ASP A 133 -11.91 -10.59 -26.95
N ILE A 134 -10.82 -10.42 -27.70
CA ILE A 134 -9.59 -11.20 -27.50
C ILE A 134 -8.82 -10.72 -26.28
N LEU A 135 -8.56 -9.41 -26.15
CA LEU A 135 -7.74 -8.87 -25.08
C LEU A 135 -8.43 -8.99 -23.72
N ILE A 136 -9.74 -8.74 -23.65
CA ILE A 136 -10.49 -8.91 -22.40
C ILE A 136 -10.52 -10.38 -22.00
N SER A 137 -10.72 -11.30 -22.94
CA SER A 137 -10.73 -12.74 -22.65
C SER A 137 -9.37 -13.23 -22.16
N GLU A 138 -8.27 -12.84 -22.81
CA GLU A 138 -6.91 -13.21 -22.37
C GLU A 138 -6.56 -12.59 -21.03
N THR A 139 -6.93 -11.32 -20.81
CA THR A 139 -6.74 -10.65 -19.53
C THR A 139 -7.48 -11.36 -18.41
N ARG A 140 -8.77 -11.70 -18.62
CA ARG A 140 -9.57 -12.43 -17.64
C ARG A 140 -8.99 -13.78 -17.31
N THR A 141 -8.55 -14.52 -18.33
CA THR A 141 -7.92 -15.84 -18.17
C THR A 141 -6.62 -15.73 -17.36
N ALA A 142 -5.78 -14.75 -17.69
CA ALA A 142 -4.52 -14.52 -16.98
C ALA A 142 -4.77 -14.13 -15.52
N VAL A 143 -5.70 -13.22 -15.27
CA VAL A 143 -6.05 -12.79 -13.91
C VAL A 143 -6.61 -13.95 -13.08
N ALA A 144 -7.46 -14.79 -13.67
CA ALA A 144 -8.05 -15.93 -12.97
C ALA A 144 -7.05 -17.04 -12.59
N THR A 145 -5.91 -17.11 -13.28
CA THR A 145 -4.88 -18.13 -13.03
C THR A 145 -3.79 -17.69 -12.06
N HIS A 146 -3.74 -16.39 -11.70
CA HIS A 146 -2.70 -15.83 -10.85
C HIS A 146 -3.26 -15.22 -9.57
N ASP A 147 -2.44 -15.20 -8.53
CA ASP A 147 -2.77 -14.57 -7.25
C ASP A 147 -2.70 -13.04 -7.39
N LEU A 148 -3.52 -12.33 -6.62
CA LEU A 148 -3.60 -10.87 -6.69
C LEU A 148 -2.24 -10.18 -6.51
N VAL A 149 -1.40 -10.71 -5.64
CA VAL A 149 -0.08 -10.17 -5.35
C VAL A 149 0.82 -10.19 -6.61
N GLU A 150 0.71 -11.21 -7.43
CA GLU A 150 1.45 -11.34 -8.70
C GLU A 150 0.99 -10.34 -9.75
N ILE A 151 -0.31 -10.02 -9.76
CA ILE A 151 -0.89 -9.05 -10.70
C ILE A 151 -0.48 -7.61 -10.37
N ILE A 152 -0.29 -7.30 -9.08
CA ILE A 152 0.04 -5.95 -8.62
C ILE A 152 1.55 -5.70 -8.60
N ARG A 153 2.33 -6.67 -8.15
CA ARG A 153 3.77 -6.50 -7.91
C ARG A 153 4.57 -6.72 -9.19
N VAL A 154 5.52 -5.81 -9.41
CA VAL A 154 6.42 -5.83 -10.57
C VAL A 154 7.75 -6.53 -10.24
N THR A 155 8.26 -6.35 -9.03
CA THR A 155 9.61 -6.76 -8.65
C THR A 155 9.58 -8.04 -7.80
N LYS A 156 10.34 -9.05 -8.22
CA LYS A 156 10.68 -10.22 -7.42
C LYS A 156 11.65 -9.83 -6.30
N GLY A 157 11.54 -10.47 -5.13
CA GLY A 157 12.53 -10.32 -4.05
C GLY A 157 12.48 -9.02 -3.25
N ARG A 158 11.42 -8.20 -3.38
CA ARG A 158 11.22 -7.07 -2.48
C ARG A 158 10.84 -7.59 -1.11
N GLN A 159 11.82 -7.65 -0.21
CA GLN A 159 11.54 -7.87 1.19
C GLN A 159 10.80 -6.65 1.76
N PRO A 160 9.77 -6.83 2.60
CA PRO A 160 9.20 -5.72 3.35
C PRO A 160 10.33 -5.08 4.16
N LEU A 161 10.29 -3.76 4.32
CA LEU A 161 11.10 -3.07 5.33
C LEU A 161 10.69 -3.69 6.68
N ARG A 162 11.53 -4.62 7.17
CA ARG A 162 11.40 -5.19 8.50
C ARG A 162 12.15 -4.28 9.42
N ASP A 163 11.49 -3.74 10.42
CA ASP A 163 12.15 -3.11 11.53
C ASP A 163 12.91 -4.23 12.28
N GLN A 164 14.23 -4.22 12.18
CA GLN A 164 15.12 -5.21 12.80
C GLN A 164 14.89 -5.35 14.31
N GLU A 165 14.44 -4.25 14.96
CA GLU A 165 14.08 -4.24 16.38
C GLU A 165 12.87 -5.12 16.71
N LEU A 166 11.91 -5.26 15.78
CA LEU A 166 10.73 -6.10 15.95
C LEU A 166 11.04 -7.60 15.75
N GLU A 167 12.04 -7.94 14.96
CA GLU A 167 12.50 -9.32 14.82
C GLU A 167 13.24 -9.83 16.06
N GLN A 168 14.01 -8.97 16.71
CA GLN A 168 14.74 -9.32 17.93
C GLN A 168 13.81 -9.55 19.13
N SER A 169 12.62 -8.98 19.13
CA SER A 169 11.61 -9.20 20.16
C SER A 169 10.83 -10.52 20.02
N GLY A 170 11.19 -11.38 19.07
CA GLY A 170 10.53 -12.68 18.85
C GLY A 170 9.09 -12.57 18.33
N THR A 171 8.65 -11.38 17.98
CA THR A 171 7.31 -11.14 17.46
C THR A 171 7.28 -11.47 15.99
N ILE A 172 6.92 -12.69 15.64
CA ILE A 172 6.64 -13.09 14.26
C ILE A 172 5.37 -12.34 13.83
N LEU A 173 5.58 -11.17 13.23
CA LEU A 173 4.49 -10.53 12.49
C LEU A 173 4.15 -11.44 11.30
N PRO A 174 2.89 -11.84 11.09
CA PRO A 174 2.49 -12.60 9.90
C PRO A 174 2.43 -11.71 8.65
N SER A 175 3.47 -10.91 8.43
CA SER A 175 3.65 -10.09 7.24
C SER A 175 4.68 -10.70 6.31
N THR A 176 4.67 -12.03 6.20
CA THR A 176 5.35 -12.66 5.08
C THR A 176 4.57 -12.32 3.84
N ILE A 177 4.99 -11.23 3.17
CA ILE A 177 4.46 -10.93 1.85
C ILE A 177 4.82 -12.14 1.00
N PRO A 178 3.85 -12.88 0.44
CA PRO A 178 4.13 -14.08 -0.32
C PRO A 178 5.10 -13.75 -1.46
N ASP A 179 6.05 -14.63 -1.69
CA ASP A 179 6.96 -14.51 -2.82
C ASP A 179 6.17 -14.61 -4.12
N ILE A 180 6.53 -13.75 -5.08
CA ILE A 180 5.94 -13.78 -6.41
C ILE A 180 6.76 -14.70 -7.33
N ALA A 181 6.08 -15.64 -7.98
CA ALA A 181 6.69 -16.53 -8.94
C ALA A 181 6.98 -15.82 -10.27
N LEU A 182 6.01 -15.13 -10.82
CA LEU A 182 6.07 -14.50 -12.14
C LEU A 182 6.16 -12.98 -12.07
N GLY A 183 5.21 -12.34 -11.39
CA GLY A 183 5.05 -10.88 -11.32
C GLY A 183 4.35 -10.28 -12.54
N ARG A 184 3.84 -9.05 -12.36
CA ARG A 184 3.00 -8.32 -13.31
C ARG A 184 3.57 -8.28 -14.73
N GLY A 185 4.86 -7.96 -14.88
CA GLY A 185 5.45 -7.79 -16.21
C GLY A 185 5.48 -9.07 -17.03
N GLU A 186 5.64 -10.22 -16.38
CA GLU A 186 5.63 -11.51 -17.03
C GLU A 186 4.21 -11.93 -17.43
N ILE A 187 3.23 -11.64 -16.58
CA ILE A 187 1.80 -11.87 -16.87
C ILE A 187 1.36 -11.03 -18.09
N GLU A 188 1.73 -9.76 -18.12
CA GLU A 188 1.46 -8.87 -19.26
C GLU A 188 2.09 -9.39 -20.56
N ARG A 189 3.32 -9.95 -20.48
CA ARG A 189 4.00 -10.57 -21.62
C ARG A 189 3.27 -11.80 -22.12
N GLN A 190 2.80 -12.66 -21.22
CA GLN A 190 2.02 -13.85 -21.58
C GLN A 190 0.70 -13.49 -22.23
N ILE A 191 -0.01 -12.48 -21.72
CA ILE A 191 -1.22 -11.95 -22.34
C ILE A 191 -0.93 -11.47 -23.76
N THR A 192 0.12 -10.66 -23.92
CA THR A 192 0.51 -10.12 -25.23
C THR A 192 0.81 -11.23 -26.23
N GLU A 193 1.56 -12.26 -25.83
CA GLU A 193 1.94 -13.35 -26.72
C GLU A 193 0.74 -14.19 -27.14
N ARG A 194 -0.13 -14.56 -26.21
CA ARG A 194 -1.36 -15.31 -26.51
C ARG A 194 -2.31 -14.51 -27.40
N ALA A 195 -2.49 -13.25 -27.09
CA ALA A 195 -3.34 -12.35 -27.87
C ALA A 195 -2.76 -12.14 -29.29
N ARG A 196 -1.44 -11.97 -29.41
CA ARG A 196 -0.74 -11.81 -30.69
C ARG A 196 -1.02 -12.95 -31.66
N GLN A 197 -0.97 -14.19 -31.16
CA GLN A 197 -1.25 -15.36 -31.99
C GLN A 197 -2.68 -15.35 -32.55
N LYS A 198 -3.66 -14.94 -31.75
CA LYS A 198 -5.07 -14.90 -32.14
C LYS A 198 -5.40 -13.70 -33.05
N ILE A 199 -4.70 -12.60 -32.85
CA ILE A 199 -4.94 -11.34 -33.59
C ILE A 199 -4.25 -11.34 -34.96
N ALA A 200 -3.15 -12.10 -35.12
CA ALA A 200 -2.42 -12.22 -36.38
C ALA A 200 -3.31 -12.66 -37.55
N ASP A 201 -4.31 -13.52 -37.31
CA ASP A 201 -5.26 -13.98 -38.32
C ASP A 201 -6.13 -12.87 -38.92
N PHE A 202 -6.16 -11.70 -38.31
CA PHE A 202 -6.91 -10.51 -38.76
C PHE A 202 -6.04 -9.47 -39.46
N GLY A 203 -4.75 -9.75 -39.69
CA GLY A 203 -3.82 -8.80 -40.29
C GLY A 203 -3.40 -7.66 -39.37
N ILE A 204 -3.57 -7.84 -38.05
CA ILE A 204 -3.19 -6.90 -37.01
C ILE A 204 -1.95 -7.42 -36.28
N GLU A 205 -0.99 -6.54 -36.04
CA GLU A 205 0.14 -6.79 -35.19
C GLU A 205 -0.05 -6.11 -33.83
N LEU A 206 -0.11 -6.90 -32.76
CA LEU A 206 -0.13 -6.42 -31.40
C LEU A 206 1.30 -6.17 -30.94
N LEU A 207 1.62 -4.93 -30.58
CA LEU A 207 2.95 -4.55 -30.10
C LEU A 207 3.12 -4.91 -28.63
N ASP A 208 2.21 -4.39 -27.79
CA ASP A 208 2.16 -4.73 -26.38
C ASP A 208 0.72 -4.60 -25.83
N SER A 209 0.52 -5.24 -24.69
CA SER A 209 -0.68 -5.11 -23.87
C SER A 209 -0.26 -4.99 -22.41
N ARG A 210 -0.79 -3.98 -21.70
CA ARG A 210 -0.43 -3.71 -20.32
C ARG A 210 -1.64 -3.32 -19.50
N PHE A 211 -1.54 -3.57 -18.20
CA PHE A 211 -2.53 -3.07 -17.25
C PHE A 211 -2.31 -1.59 -17.00
N LYS A 212 -3.34 -0.77 -17.19
CA LYS A 212 -3.34 0.65 -16.87
C LYS A 212 -3.56 0.85 -15.38
N ARG A 213 -4.53 0.15 -14.83
CA ARG A 213 -4.96 0.23 -13.44
C ARG A 213 -5.57 -1.09 -12.98
N SER A 214 -5.32 -1.44 -11.73
CA SER A 214 -6.04 -2.52 -11.04
C SER A 214 -6.58 -1.99 -9.72
N LYS A 215 -7.86 -2.22 -9.47
CA LYS A 215 -8.57 -1.78 -8.27
C LYS A 215 -9.37 -2.95 -7.70
N TYR A 216 -9.54 -2.95 -6.40
CA TYR A 216 -10.55 -3.81 -5.80
C TYR A 216 -11.96 -3.35 -6.18
N ASN A 217 -12.87 -4.28 -6.33
CA ASN A 217 -14.28 -3.95 -6.30
C ASN A 217 -14.60 -3.24 -4.97
N PRO A 218 -15.40 -2.15 -4.95
CA PRO A 218 -15.68 -1.37 -3.75
C PRO A 218 -16.17 -2.20 -2.56
N ALA A 219 -17.01 -3.21 -2.79
CA ALA A 219 -17.51 -4.11 -1.74
C ALA A 219 -16.39 -4.98 -1.14
N VAL A 220 -15.46 -5.44 -1.97
CA VAL A 220 -14.29 -6.21 -1.53
C VAL A 220 -13.30 -5.30 -0.82
N ALA A 221 -13.08 -4.09 -1.32
CA ALA A 221 -12.20 -3.11 -0.68
C ALA A 221 -12.63 -2.77 0.74
N ALA A 222 -13.94 -2.59 0.98
CA ALA A 222 -14.47 -2.34 2.31
C ALA A 222 -14.14 -3.49 3.29
N LYS A 223 -14.38 -4.75 2.89
CA LYS A 223 -14.08 -5.93 3.72
C LYS A 223 -12.58 -6.10 3.98
N ILE A 224 -11.73 -5.83 2.99
CA ILE A 224 -10.27 -5.89 3.16
C ILE A 224 -9.81 -4.81 4.13
N ASN A 225 -10.31 -3.58 3.99
CA ASN A 225 -9.98 -2.48 4.90
C ASN A 225 -10.41 -2.77 6.34
N GLU A 226 -11.60 -3.32 6.55
CA GLU A 226 -12.09 -3.74 7.85
C GLU A 226 -11.19 -4.83 8.45
N ARG A 227 -10.85 -5.85 7.67
CA ARG A 227 -9.93 -6.91 8.11
C ARG A 227 -8.55 -6.35 8.46
N MET A 228 -7.96 -5.52 7.59
CA MET A 228 -6.66 -4.87 7.86
C MET A 228 -6.70 -4.00 9.13
N SER A 229 -7.79 -3.26 9.33
CA SER A 229 -8.00 -2.46 10.55
C SER A 229 -8.05 -3.36 11.78
N SER A 230 -8.82 -4.45 11.73
CA SER A 230 -8.90 -5.42 12.82
C SER A 230 -7.54 -6.07 13.14
N GLU A 231 -6.81 -6.50 12.11
CA GLU A 231 -5.45 -7.05 12.26
C GLU A 231 -4.49 -6.03 12.91
N ARG A 232 -4.54 -4.77 12.50
CA ARG A 232 -3.73 -3.69 13.09
C ARG A 232 -4.11 -3.43 14.55
N HIS A 233 -5.40 -3.45 14.88
CA HIS A 233 -5.87 -3.30 16.25
C HIS A 233 -5.42 -4.48 17.13
N GLN A 234 -5.46 -5.71 16.63
CA GLN A 234 -4.95 -6.89 17.35
C GLN A 234 -3.45 -6.79 17.61
N ILE A 235 -2.65 -6.42 16.62
CA ILE A 235 -1.21 -6.20 16.76
C ILE A 235 -0.94 -5.11 17.81
N ALA A 236 -1.61 -3.99 17.74
CA ALA A 236 -1.46 -2.90 18.69
C ALA A 236 -1.91 -3.29 20.12
N ALA A 237 -2.95 -4.10 20.26
CA ALA A 237 -3.40 -4.62 21.55
C ALA A 237 -2.36 -5.58 22.16
N ARG A 238 -1.78 -6.45 21.33
CA ARG A 238 -0.72 -7.36 21.73
C ARG A 238 0.51 -6.59 22.26
N PHE A 239 1.05 -5.64 21.49
CA PHE A 239 2.19 -4.85 21.93
C PHE A 239 1.91 -4.05 23.22
N ARG A 240 0.70 -3.51 23.35
CA ARG A 240 0.29 -2.85 24.61
C ARG A 240 0.24 -3.81 25.77
N SER A 241 -0.22 -5.04 25.58
CA SER A 241 -0.27 -6.06 26.63
C SER A 241 1.14 -6.53 27.01
N GLU A 242 2.00 -6.80 26.04
CA GLU A 242 3.40 -7.17 26.24
C GLU A 242 4.16 -6.05 26.98
N GLY A 243 4.01 -4.79 26.54
CA GLY A 243 4.61 -3.64 27.21
C GLY A 243 4.12 -3.44 28.65
N LYS A 244 2.83 -3.66 28.93
CA LYS A 244 2.30 -3.63 30.30
C LYS A 244 2.86 -4.77 31.15
N GLY A 245 2.99 -5.96 30.59
CA GLY A 245 3.58 -7.12 31.27
C GLY A 245 5.04 -6.87 31.61
N GLU A 246 5.82 -6.36 30.68
CA GLU A 246 7.24 -6.04 30.90
C GLU A 246 7.41 -4.92 31.93
N ALA A 247 6.61 -3.86 31.84
CA ALA A 247 6.60 -2.80 32.85
C ALA A 247 6.25 -3.30 34.25
N ALA A 248 5.28 -4.22 34.36
CA ALA A 248 4.92 -4.84 35.62
C ALA A 248 6.08 -5.70 36.19
N ASN A 249 6.75 -6.46 35.31
CA ASN A 249 7.90 -7.29 35.69
C ASN A 249 9.06 -6.43 36.22
N ILE A 250 9.43 -5.34 35.47
CA ILE A 250 10.47 -4.40 35.88
C ILE A 250 10.12 -3.74 37.22
N ASN A 251 8.86 -3.31 37.40
CA ASN A 251 8.42 -2.72 38.66
C ASN A 251 8.48 -3.73 39.79
N GLY A 252 8.10 -4.98 39.57
CA GLY A 252 8.21 -6.05 40.58
C GLY A 252 9.67 -6.34 40.97
N GLN A 253 10.56 -6.40 40.02
CA GLN A 253 12.01 -6.53 40.27
C GLN A 253 12.57 -5.33 41.06
N LYS A 254 12.25 -4.12 40.65
CA LYS A 254 12.64 -2.90 41.35
C LYS A 254 12.15 -2.92 42.83
N ASP A 255 10.88 -3.25 43.06
CA ASP A 255 10.31 -3.27 44.42
C ASP A 255 10.96 -4.36 45.29
N SER A 256 11.23 -5.52 44.71
CA SER A 256 11.96 -6.61 45.38
C SER A 256 13.40 -6.19 45.74
N GLU A 257 14.10 -5.54 44.83
CA GLU A 257 15.48 -5.08 45.02
C GLU A 257 15.55 -3.98 46.09
N VAL A 258 14.66 -2.99 46.02
CA VAL A 258 14.55 -1.93 47.03
C VAL A 258 14.24 -2.50 48.40
N ALA A 259 13.31 -3.47 48.52
CA ALA A 259 13.00 -4.13 49.78
C ALA A 259 14.22 -4.91 50.33
N SER A 260 14.96 -5.60 49.46
CA SER A 260 16.18 -6.32 49.83
C SER A 260 17.27 -5.41 50.34
N ILE A 261 17.54 -4.29 49.64
CA ILE A 261 18.52 -3.31 50.03
C ILE A 261 18.15 -2.65 51.36
N THR A 262 16.88 -2.24 51.50
CA THR A 262 16.37 -1.62 52.73
C THR A 262 16.47 -2.57 53.94
N SER A 263 16.05 -3.80 53.77
CA SER A 263 16.12 -4.85 54.80
C SER A 263 17.57 -5.14 55.22
N THR A 264 18.49 -5.21 54.23
CA THR A 264 19.92 -5.43 54.52
C THR A 264 20.55 -4.23 55.23
N ALA A 265 20.22 -3.01 54.83
CA ALA A 265 20.67 -1.82 55.50
C ALA A 265 20.16 -1.77 56.97
N GLN A 266 18.87 -2.06 57.18
CA GLN A 266 18.28 -2.09 58.52
C GLN A 266 18.90 -3.18 59.40
N LYS A 267 19.13 -4.39 58.86
CA LYS A 267 19.85 -5.46 59.51
C LYS A 267 21.26 -5.02 59.94
N ASN A 268 21.98 -4.37 59.03
CA ASN A 268 23.34 -3.90 59.34
C ASN A 268 23.35 -2.75 60.38
N ALA A 269 22.37 -1.86 60.32
CA ALA A 269 22.22 -0.80 61.33
C ALA A 269 21.96 -1.43 62.71
N LEU A 270 20.99 -2.30 62.85
CA LEU A 270 20.70 -3.00 64.11
C LEU A 270 21.90 -3.83 64.63
N LYS A 271 22.68 -4.43 63.71
CA LYS A 271 23.89 -5.17 64.07
C LYS A 271 24.94 -4.25 64.66
N ILE A 272 25.19 -3.09 64.00
CA ILE A 272 26.14 -2.11 64.47
C ILE A 272 25.72 -1.51 65.83
N GLU A 273 24.43 -1.18 65.99
CA GLU A 273 23.87 -0.73 67.26
C GLU A 273 24.05 -1.77 68.35
N GLY A 274 23.70 -3.03 68.07
CA GLY A 274 23.86 -4.13 69.01
C GLY A 274 25.32 -4.42 69.42
N GLU A 275 26.23 -4.36 68.45
CA GLU A 275 27.68 -4.49 68.71
C GLU A 275 28.22 -3.31 69.56
N ALA A 276 27.77 -2.08 69.28
CA ALA A 276 28.12 -0.91 70.04
C ALA A 276 27.58 -0.95 71.49
N ASP A 277 26.31 -1.37 71.66
CA ASP A 277 25.70 -1.54 72.96
C ASP A 277 26.39 -2.64 73.78
N ALA A 278 26.74 -3.79 73.18
CA ALA A 278 27.48 -4.86 73.82
C ALA A 278 28.87 -4.42 74.26
N GLU A 279 29.59 -3.66 73.41
CA GLU A 279 30.89 -3.11 73.74
C GLU A 279 30.79 -2.05 74.83
N ALA A 280 29.80 -1.16 74.77
CA ALA A 280 29.52 -0.21 75.85
C ALA A 280 29.24 -0.90 77.16
N ALA A 281 28.36 -1.95 77.17
CA ALA A 281 28.08 -2.74 78.35
C ALA A 281 29.35 -3.43 78.92
N ARG A 282 30.22 -3.95 78.02
CA ARG A 282 31.49 -4.57 78.42
C ARG A 282 32.43 -3.51 79.07
N ILE A 283 32.55 -2.35 78.51
CA ILE A 283 33.36 -1.26 79.09
C ILE A 283 32.83 -0.82 80.42
N TYR A 284 31.52 -0.64 80.57
CA TYR A 284 30.90 -0.27 81.78
C TYR A 284 31.08 -1.38 82.83
N THR A 285 30.87 -2.65 82.52
CA THR A 285 31.07 -3.77 83.44
C THR A 285 32.52 -3.87 83.93
N ALA A 286 33.48 -3.63 83.04
CA ALA A 286 34.91 -3.58 83.40
C ALA A 286 35.26 -2.42 84.33
N ALA A 287 34.66 -1.25 84.11
CA ALA A 287 34.89 -0.03 84.90
C ALA A 287 34.28 -0.11 86.28
N PHE A 288 33.13 -0.82 86.46
CA PHE A 288 32.45 -0.96 87.73
C PHE A 288 32.73 -2.39 88.34
N SER A 289 33.99 -2.70 88.55
CA SER A 289 34.42 -4.01 89.03
C SER A 289 34.23 -4.22 90.61
N THR A 290 33.96 -3.13 91.33
CA THR A 290 33.74 -3.21 92.77
C THR A 290 32.25 -3.39 93.13
N PRO A 291 31.84 -4.11 94.19
CA PRO A 291 30.43 -4.37 94.50
C PRO A 291 29.60 -3.08 94.69
N GLN A 292 30.15 -2.08 95.32
CA GLN A 292 29.50 -0.74 95.49
C GLN A 292 29.28 -0.01 94.20
N ALA A 293 30.22 -0.12 93.25
CA ALA A 293 30.12 0.49 91.93
C ALA A 293 29.08 -0.27 91.07
N GLN A 294 28.93 -1.60 91.24
CA GLN A 294 27.92 -2.37 90.52
C GLN A 294 26.50 -1.98 90.99
N ASP A 295 26.29 -1.76 92.24
CA ASP A 295 24.99 -1.32 92.76
C ASP A 295 24.63 0.08 92.19
N LEU A 296 25.58 0.99 92.10
CA LEU A 296 25.36 2.32 91.46
C LEU A 296 25.05 2.20 89.97
N TYR A 297 25.75 1.35 89.23
CA TYR A 297 25.49 1.09 87.82
C TYR A 297 24.08 0.48 87.57
N LEU A 298 23.72 -0.51 88.34
CA LEU A 298 22.40 -1.13 88.32
C LEU A 298 21.30 -0.12 88.60
N PHE A 299 21.50 0.72 89.61
CA PHE A 299 20.60 1.82 89.97
C PHE A 299 20.42 2.83 88.78
N GLN A 300 21.54 3.33 88.19
CA GLN A 300 21.48 4.25 87.04
C GLN A 300 20.80 3.60 85.79
N ARG A 301 21.08 2.28 85.60
CA ARG A 301 20.50 1.57 84.46
C ARG A 301 18.99 1.38 84.66
N THR A 302 18.57 1.03 85.85
CA THR A 302 17.16 0.88 86.23
C THR A 302 16.41 2.22 86.10
N LEU A 303 17.03 3.31 86.50
CA LEU A 303 16.50 4.67 86.33
C LEU A 303 16.39 5.06 84.87
N GLY A 304 17.36 4.71 84.01
CA GLY A 304 17.32 4.92 82.61
C GLY A 304 16.19 4.19 81.90
N VAL A 305 16.02 2.87 82.29
CA VAL A 305 14.90 2.02 81.81
C VAL A 305 13.57 2.62 82.26
N ALA A 306 13.47 3.01 83.54
CA ALA A 306 12.25 3.63 84.03
C ALA A 306 11.93 4.98 83.29
N ARG A 307 12.91 5.83 83.04
CA ARG A 307 12.68 7.04 82.24
C ARG A 307 12.20 6.73 80.85
N ALA A 308 12.78 5.75 80.16
CA ALA A 308 12.38 5.36 78.80
C ALA A 308 10.97 4.71 78.83
N ALA A 309 10.65 3.91 79.85
CA ALA A 309 9.34 3.28 79.98
C ALA A 309 8.21 4.27 80.30
N PHE A 310 8.53 5.37 80.96
CA PHE A 310 7.55 6.40 81.35
C PHE A 310 7.49 7.59 80.43
N GLN A 311 8.11 7.50 79.22
CA GLN A 311 7.92 8.48 78.16
C GLN A 311 6.62 8.18 77.38
N ASN A 312 5.81 9.21 77.18
CA ASN A 312 4.59 9.16 76.34
C ASN A 312 3.45 8.22 76.85
N ASP A 313 2.66 8.78 77.77
CA ASP A 313 1.30 8.25 78.16
C ASP A 313 1.22 6.76 78.55
N THR A 314 2.29 6.24 79.11
CA THR A 314 2.38 4.84 79.49
C THR A 314 1.84 4.67 80.92
N THR A 315 0.82 3.85 81.10
CA THR A 315 0.34 3.43 82.47
C THR A 315 1.11 2.22 82.91
N ALA A 316 1.97 2.36 83.89
CA ALA A 316 2.71 1.24 84.44
C ALA A 316 2.05 0.72 85.72
N VAL A 317 1.76 -0.58 85.82
CA VAL A 317 1.32 -1.23 87.05
C VAL A 317 2.54 -1.83 87.75
N ILE A 318 2.97 -1.20 88.87
CA ILE A 318 4.16 -1.57 89.62
C ILE A 318 3.71 -2.32 90.88
N SER A 319 4.23 -3.54 91.05
CA SER A 319 4.04 -4.29 92.34
C SER A 319 4.85 -3.65 93.46
N THR A 320 4.28 -3.49 94.63
CA THR A 320 4.96 -2.94 95.81
C THR A 320 6.20 -3.74 96.25
N ASN A 321 6.31 -5.03 95.83
CA ASN A 321 7.51 -5.84 96.04
C ASN A 321 8.55 -5.80 94.98
N SER A 322 8.33 -5.00 93.87
CA SER A 322 9.36 -4.74 92.86
C SER A 322 10.47 -3.82 93.38
N ASP A 323 11.67 -3.96 92.88
CA ASP A 323 12.82 -3.13 93.28
C ASP A 323 12.56 -1.62 93.09
N LEU A 324 11.79 -1.25 92.04
CA LEU A 324 11.30 0.11 91.88
C LEU A 324 10.28 0.52 92.99
N GLY A 325 9.39 -0.37 93.37
CA GLY A 325 8.47 -0.14 94.47
C GLY A 325 9.19 0.04 95.82
N LYS A 326 10.25 -0.74 96.10
CA LYS A 326 11.10 -0.58 97.24
C LYS A 326 11.85 0.78 97.24
N ILE A 327 12.42 1.19 96.10
CA ILE A 327 13.12 2.48 95.99
C ILE A 327 12.16 3.65 96.23
N LEU A 328 10.96 3.61 95.68
CA LEU A 328 9.95 4.65 95.85
C LEU A 328 9.47 4.71 97.34
N LYS A 329 9.41 3.58 97.99
CA LYS A 329 9.04 3.49 99.40
C LYS A 329 10.14 4.10 100.33
N THR A 330 11.40 3.77 100.09
CA THR A 330 12.53 4.37 100.87
C THR A 330 12.67 5.88 100.59
N MET A 331 12.38 6.35 99.37
CA MET A 331 12.33 7.78 99.09
C MET A 331 11.16 8.48 99.83
N SER A 332 10.03 7.84 99.97
CA SER A 332 8.90 8.40 100.72
C SER A 332 9.13 8.44 102.20
N GLU A 333 9.87 7.46 102.77
CA GLU A 333 10.26 7.42 104.17
C GLU A 333 11.35 8.49 104.56
N SER A 334 12.21 8.84 103.57
CA SER A 334 13.25 9.92 103.74
C SER A 334 12.71 11.35 103.67
N VAL A 335 11.48 11.51 103.24
CA VAL A 335 10.79 12.84 103.10
C VAL A 335 9.77 13.05 104.24
N SER A 336 9.64 12.12 105.23
CA SER A 336 8.78 12.38 106.33
C SER A 336 9.34 13.53 107.20
N PRO A 337 8.62 14.61 107.50
CA PRO A 337 9.12 15.67 108.31
C PRO A 337 9.24 15.25 109.74
N ALA A 338 10.38 15.59 110.38
CA ALA A 338 10.64 15.41 111.83
C ALA A 338 9.52 16.00 112.66
N PRO A 339 9.08 15.28 113.72
CA PRO A 339 8.08 15.79 114.66
C PRO A 339 8.49 17.06 115.28
N ALA A 340 7.64 18.06 115.31
CA ALA A 340 7.79 19.32 115.97
C ALA A 340 7.96 19.07 117.50
N ALA A 341 9.13 19.47 118.03
CA ALA A 341 9.36 19.47 119.51
C ALA A 341 8.54 20.60 120.11
N ARG A 342 7.81 20.30 121.22
CA ARG A 342 7.29 21.22 122.17
C ARG A 342 8.43 21.84 122.96
#